data_2f86a6e7efe297f991a89bf0300354b4
#
_entry.id   2f86a6e7efe297f991a89bf0300354b4
#
_cell.length_a   1.000
_cell.length_b   1.000
_cell.length_c   1.000
_cell.angle_alpha   90.00
_cell.angle_beta   90.00
_cell.angle_gamma   90.00
#
_symmetry.space_group_name_H-M   'P 1'
#
loop_
_entity.id
_entity.type
_entity.pdbx_description
1 polymer ?
#
loop_
_entity_poly.entity_id
_entity_poly.type
_entity_poly.pdbx_seq_one_letter_code
_entity_poly.pdbx_strand_id
1 'polypeptide(L)'
;MFEIKAKDGLGRIGLLKIGKRSVETPALMPVINPGKLTIEPSEMVKLFGTQILITNSYIINSSSRLRERALEMGVHSLLDFDGVIVTDSGSFQLMQYNDVDIPNSEIVDFQGRIGVDVATFLDIPTLPDVPYQKAKSDLMVTLERAKEARGIREGYLNGTVQGSTHLRLRRMSAKRMAELDFDIHPVGAVVPLLMQYRFKDVADIVLTAKSELSPAKPVHLFGAGHPMMLSLYVLLGCDLFDSAAYVLYAKDNRYLTVYGTKKLEEMTYLPCNCPVCSNHTPQELMAMGNYERTRLLALHNLHVTYEEMKRIKQAIHEGSLWDYVEMRVRAHPKLYYAYRSISRHRELISKADPLVKRTTEFYTGPETRSRPVFHMAMKRVEERLPNAERVSHKVFGKVPSGLFHTYPFNVEMEIEPEIDVDDNEMIRQIADYQFGNGVSEELFEGTRMSYSKSDRLRTIFYGDEVLATLRARDGLFILADEGQKRLHSILPYPHYRVKVDDEVAPYVVSHGDVFAKFVKDLDPALHSGEEVLVVNESDELLGSGWMLLSPWEISHFKRGIAVRTRRGVK
;
A
#
# COMPACT_ATOMS: atom_id res chain seq x y z
N MET A 1 10.65 12.12 1.50
CA MET A 1 10.00 12.09 0.17
C MET A 1 9.60 10.67 -0.17
N PHE A 2 8.45 10.46 -0.82
CA PHE A 2 7.88 9.13 -1.06
C PHE A 2 7.63 8.90 -2.57
N GLU A 3 8.10 7.77 -3.11
CA GLU A 3 7.94 7.38 -4.51
C GLU A 3 7.32 5.99 -4.57
N ILE A 4 6.29 5.78 -5.39
CA ILE A 4 5.67 4.47 -5.60
C ILE A 4 6.43 3.71 -6.70
N LYS A 5 6.69 2.43 -6.47
CA LYS A 5 7.34 1.50 -7.41
C LYS A 5 6.40 0.43 -7.95
N ALA A 6 5.48 -0.05 -7.13
CA ALA A 6 4.42 -0.99 -7.49
C ALA A 6 3.23 -0.79 -6.53
N LYS A 7 2.04 -1.22 -6.94
CA LYS A 7 0.84 -1.13 -6.10
C LYS A 7 -0.22 -2.17 -6.48
N ASP A 8 -1.06 -2.50 -5.49
CA ASP A 8 -2.25 -3.33 -5.64
C ASP A 8 -3.22 -2.99 -4.49
N GLY A 9 -4.49 -2.76 -4.77
CA GLY A 9 -5.39 -2.11 -3.81
C GLY A 9 -4.92 -0.69 -3.48
N LEU A 10 -4.94 -0.34 -2.21
CA LEU A 10 -4.22 0.84 -1.68
C LEU A 10 -2.81 0.47 -1.19
N GLY A 11 -2.45 -0.82 -1.18
CA GLY A 11 -1.12 -1.30 -0.84
C GLY A 11 -0.09 -0.93 -1.91
N ARG A 12 1.11 -0.54 -1.47
CA ARG A 12 2.13 -0.03 -2.38
C ARG A 12 3.55 -0.35 -1.92
N ILE A 13 4.38 -0.77 -2.86
CA ILE A 13 5.83 -0.78 -2.65
C ILE A 13 6.31 0.64 -2.95
N GLY A 14 6.85 1.30 -1.95
CA GLY A 14 7.35 2.66 -2.06
C GLY A 14 8.81 2.78 -1.63
N LEU A 15 9.45 3.86 -2.01
CA LEU A 15 10.75 4.28 -1.52
C LEU A 15 10.58 5.58 -0.73
N LEU A 16 10.70 5.47 0.60
CA LEU A 16 10.66 6.60 1.51
C LEU A 16 12.10 7.11 1.72
N LYS A 17 12.37 8.34 1.27
CA LYS A 17 13.67 9.01 1.45
C LYS A 17 13.60 10.00 2.60
N ILE A 18 14.43 9.80 3.60
CA ILE A 18 14.59 10.64 4.79
C ILE A 18 16.04 11.08 4.86
N GLY A 19 16.32 12.34 4.56
CA GLY A 19 17.69 12.83 4.41
C GLY A 19 18.45 12.04 3.34
N LYS A 20 19.57 11.44 3.75
CA LYS A 20 20.41 10.57 2.89
C LYS A 20 19.98 9.10 2.92
N ARG A 21 19.07 8.71 3.84
CA ARG A 21 18.63 7.33 4.04
C ARG A 21 17.38 7.02 3.23
N SER A 22 17.14 5.75 2.98
CA SER A 22 15.94 5.30 2.29
C SER A 22 15.39 4.03 2.93
N VAL A 23 14.06 3.91 2.89
CA VAL A 23 13.30 2.77 3.41
C VAL A 23 12.36 2.28 2.33
N GLU A 24 12.42 0.99 2.04
CA GLU A 24 11.44 0.35 1.16
C GLU A 24 10.20 -0.03 1.98
N THR A 25 9.06 0.56 1.62
CA THR A 25 7.76 0.26 2.25
C THR A 25 6.97 -0.79 1.45
N PRO A 26 6.01 -1.51 2.08
CA PRO A 26 5.67 -1.45 3.49
C PRO A 26 6.80 -1.96 4.39
N ALA A 27 6.99 -1.35 5.57
CA ALA A 27 8.10 -1.67 6.44
C ALA A 27 7.66 -1.84 7.91
N LEU A 28 8.32 -2.80 8.58
CA LEU A 28 8.23 -2.96 10.03
C LEU A 28 9.29 -2.07 10.69
N MET A 29 8.91 -1.36 11.73
CA MET A 29 9.76 -0.63 12.65
C MET A 29 9.80 -1.36 14.00
N PRO A 30 10.80 -2.20 14.28
CA PRO A 30 10.96 -2.76 15.63
C PRO A 30 11.08 -1.65 16.67
N VAL A 31 10.30 -1.77 17.74
CA VAL A 31 10.38 -0.83 18.87
C VAL A 31 11.58 -1.18 19.72
N ILE A 32 12.48 -0.23 19.88
CA ILE A 32 13.73 -0.38 20.65
C ILE A 32 13.65 0.42 21.94
N ASN A 33 13.89 -0.26 23.07
CA ASN A 33 14.14 0.40 24.35
C ASN A 33 15.64 0.39 24.62
N PRO A 34 16.33 1.53 24.53
CA PRO A 34 17.79 1.58 24.68
C PRO A 34 18.29 1.23 26.09
N GLY A 35 17.39 1.23 27.08
CA GLY A 35 17.71 0.78 28.45
C GLY A 35 17.55 -0.73 28.68
N LYS A 36 16.92 -1.46 27.74
CA LYS A 36 16.60 -2.91 27.90
C LYS A 36 16.63 -3.63 26.55
N LEU A 37 17.79 -3.68 25.92
CA LEU A 37 17.97 -4.38 24.65
C LEU A 37 17.84 -5.89 24.85
N THR A 38 17.03 -6.53 24.03
CA THR A 38 16.90 -8.00 23.95
C THR A 38 17.57 -8.53 22.68
N ILE A 39 17.47 -7.78 21.60
CA ILE A 39 18.14 -8.03 20.32
C ILE A 39 18.75 -6.68 19.90
N GLU A 40 20.03 -6.70 19.55
CA GLU A 40 20.76 -5.49 19.16
C GLU A 40 20.27 -5.00 17.79
N PRO A 41 20.15 -3.68 17.54
CA PRO A 41 19.78 -3.15 16.23
C PRO A 41 20.70 -3.61 15.10
N SER A 42 22.01 -3.70 15.33
CA SER A 42 22.98 -4.22 14.36
C SER A 42 22.70 -5.69 13.99
N GLU A 43 22.25 -6.51 14.93
CA GLU A 43 21.78 -7.88 14.67
C GLU A 43 20.51 -7.88 13.83
N MET A 44 19.56 -6.95 14.07
CA MET A 44 18.35 -6.81 13.25
C MET A 44 18.67 -6.42 11.81
N VAL A 45 19.65 -5.55 11.60
CA VAL A 45 20.15 -5.22 10.26
C VAL A 45 20.70 -6.46 9.57
N LYS A 46 21.56 -7.21 10.24
CA LYS A 46 22.22 -8.40 9.70
C LYS A 46 21.23 -9.51 9.34
N LEU A 47 20.25 -9.78 10.20
CA LEU A 47 19.33 -10.91 10.04
C LEU A 47 18.14 -10.59 9.13
N PHE A 48 17.63 -9.36 9.21
CA PHE A 48 16.35 -8.98 8.57
C PHE A 48 16.48 -7.88 7.53
N GLY A 49 17.63 -7.21 7.44
CA GLY A 49 17.80 -6.03 6.58
C GLY A 49 16.96 -4.83 7.09
N THR A 50 16.86 -4.66 8.41
CA THR A 50 16.08 -3.59 9.05
C THR A 50 16.61 -2.23 8.60
N GLN A 51 15.75 -1.42 7.99
CA GLN A 51 16.09 -0.09 7.44
C GLN A 51 15.59 1.06 8.31
N ILE A 52 14.67 0.78 9.22
CA ILE A 52 14.00 1.77 10.06
C ILE A 52 13.65 1.17 11.41
N LEU A 53 13.88 1.93 12.47
CA LEU A 53 13.52 1.61 13.85
C LEU A 53 12.64 2.69 14.45
N ILE A 54 11.94 2.36 15.52
CA ILE A 54 11.30 3.34 16.39
C ILE A 54 11.77 3.17 17.82
N THR A 55 12.08 4.27 18.48
CA THR A 55 12.41 4.33 19.91
C THR A 55 11.57 5.39 20.60
N ASN A 56 11.70 5.54 21.90
CA ASN A 56 10.89 6.46 22.67
C ASN A 56 11.77 7.59 23.25
N SER A 57 11.50 8.82 22.81
CA SER A 57 12.26 10.00 23.21
C SER A 57 12.05 10.37 24.70
N TYR A 58 10.84 10.10 25.24
CA TYR A 58 10.57 10.29 26.66
C TYR A 58 11.43 9.36 27.54
N ILE A 59 11.54 8.07 27.18
CA ILE A 59 12.37 7.12 27.91
C ILE A 59 13.86 7.56 27.89
N ILE A 60 14.34 8.05 26.76
CA ILE A 60 15.71 8.55 26.64
C ILE A 60 15.88 9.81 27.51
N ASN A 61 14.95 10.75 27.44
CA ASN A 61 15.01 12.02 28.18
C ASN A 61 14.87 11.85 29.70
N SER A 62 14.03 10.93 30.15
CA SER A 62 13.77 10.66 31.58
C SER A 62 14.94 9.99 32.30
N SER A 63 15.81 9.29 31.58
CA SER A 63 17.01 8.65 32.13
C SER A 63 18.20 9.57 31.99
N SER A 64 18.75 10.13 33.09
CA SER A 64 19.94 10.99 33.04
C SER A 64 21.08 10.39 32.25
N ARG A 65 21.37 9.10 32.47
CA ARG A 65 22.44 8.35 31.76
C ARG A 65 22.17 8.28 30.25
N LEU A 66 20.95 7.96 29.81
CA LEU A 66 20.63 7.85 28.39
C LEU A 66 20.58 9.22 27.74
N ARG A 67 20.01 10.21 28.43
CA ARG A 67 19.92 11.60 27.97
C ARG A 67 21.29 12.20 27.70
N GLU A 68 22.21 12.11 28.66
CA GLU A 68 23.58 12.63 28.53
C GLU A 68 24.30 11.98 27.35
N ARG A 69 24.25 10.64 27.23
CA ARG A 69 24.86 9.94 26.11
C ARG A 69 24.23 10.30 24.76
N ALA A 70 22.88 10.40 24.70
CA ALA A 70 22.18 10.77 23.48
C ALA A 70 22.53 12.20 23.02
N LEU A 71 22.70 13.15 23.97
CA LEU A 71 23.10 14.52 23.67
C LEU A 71 24.55 14.62 23.23
N GLU A 72 25.44 13.76 23.75
CA GLU A 72 26.85 13.74 23.43
C GLU A 72 27.15 13.10 22.07
N MET A 73 26.59 11.91 21.82
CA MET A 73 26.96 11.09 20.65
C MET A 73 25.86 10.94 19.59
N GLY A 74 24.65 11.44 19.86
CA GLY A 74 23.48 11.27 19.01
C GLY A 74 22.79 9.92 19.17
N VAL A 75 21.52 9.86 18.76
CA VAL A 75 20.68 8.64 18.90
C VAL A 75 21.16 7.49 18.02
N HIS A 76 21.72 7.78 16.84
CA HIS A 76 22.28 6.76 15.94
C HIS A 76 23.45 5.99 16.58
N SER A 77 24.39 6.72 17.17
CA SER A 77 25.52 6.10 17.90
C SER A 77 25.06 5.43 19.19
N LEU A 78 24.04 5.99 19.87
CA LEU A 78 23.48 5.38 21.09
C LEU A 78 22.88 3.99 20.80
N LEU A 79 22.27 3.82 19.61
CA LEU A 79 21.58 2.57 19.20
C LEU A 79 22.44 1.68 18.29
N ASP A 80 23.64 2.11 17.89
CA ASP A 80 24.48 1.43 16.89
C ASP A 80 23.66 1.08 15.62
N PHE A 81 23.02 2.12 15.03
CA PHE A 81 22.12 1.93 13.91
C PHE A 81 22.21 3.07 12.88
N ASP A 82 22.56 2.74 11.63
CA ASP A 82 22.71 3.70 10.54
C ASP A 82 21.44 3.91 9.70
N GLY A 83 20.39 3.12 9.93
CA GLY A 83 19.11 3.29 9.26
C GLY A 83 18.30 4.49 9.77
N VAL A 84 17.05 4.62 9.34
CA VAL A 84 16.16 5.70 9.79
C VAL A 84 15.69 5.44 11.21
N ILE A 85 15.81 6.45 12.07
CA ILE A 85 15.31 6.41 13.45
C ILE A 85 14.12 7.35 13.60
N VAL A 86 12.97 6.75 13.93
CA VAL A 86 11.75 7.45 14.33
C VAL A 86 11.67 7.45 15.87
N THR A 87 11.15 8.49 16.46
CA THR A 87 10.87 8.48 17.90
C THR A 87 9.39 8.70 18.18
N ASP A 88 8.87 7.90 19.12
CA ASP A 88 7.64 8.23 19.83
C ASP A 88 7.94 9.30 20.87
N SER A 89 6.98 10.20 21.10
CA SER A 89 7.10 11.34 22.03
C SER A 89 6.90 10.98 23.50
N GLY A 90 6.35 9.80 23.80
CA GLY A 90 5.94 9.41 25.15
C GLY A 90 4.44 9.58 25.43
N SER A 91 3.64 9.91 24.43
CA SER A 91 2.18 10.07 24.55
C SER A 91 1.48 8.84 25.14
N PHE A 92 1.97 7.63 24.84
CA PHE A 92 1.45 6.39 25.41
C PHE A 92 1.70 6.29 26.92
N GLN A 93 2.87 6.78 27.40
CA GLN A 93 3.20 6.86 28.83
C GLN A 93 2.29 7.85 29.55
N LEU A 94 1.96 8.99 28.92
CA LEU A 94 0.96 9.93 29.43
C LEU A 94 -0.39 9.26 29.70
N MET A 95 -0.85 8.44 28.75
CA MET A 95 -2.12 7.71 28.89
C MET A 95 -2.06 6.69 30.03
N GLN A 96 -0.90 6.06 30.24
CA GLN A 96 -0.73 4.97 31.20
C GLN A 96 -0.45 5.42 32.63
N TYR A 97 0.26 6.55 32.80
CA TYR A 97 0.76 6.99 34.12
C TYR A 97 0.23 8.35 34.58
N ASN A 98 -0.54 9.06 33.78
CA ASN A 98 -1.09 10.39 34.04
C ASN A 98 -0.06 11.48 34.41
N ASP A 99 1.22 11.28 34.18
CA ASP A 99 2.30 12.09 34.76
C ASP A 99 3.49 12.25 33.80
N VAL A 100 3.27 12.83 32.61
CA VAL A 100 4.39 13.34 31.79
C VAL A 100 4.37 14.86 31.92
N ASP A 101 5.22 15.37 32.78
CA ASP A 101 5.41 16.81 33.02
C ASP A 101 6.48 17.41 32.10
N ILE A 102 6.40 17.10 30.78
CA ILE A 102 7.28 17.68 29.78
C ILE A 102 6.44 18.47 28.77
N PRO A 103 6.76 19.76 28.53
CA PRO A 103 6.12 20.54 27.47
C PRO A 103 6.33 19.91 26.07
N ASN A 104 5.33 20.04 25.20
CA ASN A 104 5.42 19.54 23.84
C ASN A 104 6.62 20.14 23.09
N SER A 105 6.88 21.43 23.26
CA SER A 105 8.03 22.12 22.66
C SER A 105 9.37 21.53 23.10
N GLU A 106 9.50 21.18 24.39
CA GLU A 106 10.74 20.62 24.93
C GLU A 106 11.03 19.22 24.37
N ILE A 107 10.01 18.35 24.26
CA ILE A 107 10.21 17.00 23.73
C ILE A 107 10.51 17.03 22.22
N VAL A 108 9.91 17.97 21.48
CA VAL A 108 10.21 18.15 20.04
C VAL A 108 11.64 18.68 19.83
N ASP A 109 12.08 19.68 20.62
CA ASP A 109 13.44 20.21 20.61
C ASP A 109 14.47 19.11 20.97
N PHE A 110 14.21 18.37 22.06
CA PHE A 110 15.08 17.28 22.49
C PHE A 110 15.31 16.24 21.39
N GLN A 111 14.25 15.82 20.67
CA GLN A 111 14.38 14.90 19.53
C GLN A 111 15.28 15.47 18.44
N GLY A 112 15.22 16.78 18.19
CA GLY A 112 16.12 17.48 17.28
C GLY A 112 17.59 17.43 17.75
N ARG A 113 17.83 17.74 19.01
CA ARG A 113 19.18 17.80 19.61
C ARG A 113 19.89 16.46 19.63
N ILE A 114 19.16 15.35 19.81
CA ILE A 114 19.74 14.01 19.77
C ILE A 114 19.87 13.44 18.35
N GLY A 115 19.47 14.17 17.31
CA GLY A 115 19.66 13.81 15.91
C GLY A 115 18.69 12.75 15.40
N VAL A 116 17.40 12.76 15.84
CA VAL A 116 16.35 11.88 15.34
C VAL A 116 16.02 12.24 13.90
N ASP A 117 15.84 11.22 13.03
CA ASP A 117 15.45 11.45 11.64
C ASP A 117 14.01 11.93 11.52
N VAL A 118 13.05 11.25 12.19
CA VAL A 118 11.63 11.62 12.19
C VAL A 118 11.16 11.76 13.64
N ALA A 119 10.78 12.95 14.02
CA ALA A 119 10.27 13.25 15.36
C ALA A 119 8.73 13.11 15.43
N THR A 120 8.22 12.94 16.65
CA THR A 120 6.80 12.91 16.93
C THR A 120 6.48 13.90 18.07
N PHE A 121 5.47 14.74 17.90
CA PHE A 121 5.00 15.64 18.94
C PHE A 121 4.12 14.90 19.96
N LEU A 122 3.86 15.52 21.12
CA LEU A 122 3.00 14.97 22.16
C LEU A 122 1.52 15.09 21.79
N ASP A 123 0.98 14.09 21.13
CA ASP A 123 -0.46 13.95 20.89
C ASP A 123 -1.21 13.44 22.13
N ILE A 124 -2.52 13.47 22.11
CA ILE A 124 -3.36 12.88 23.17
C ILE A 124 -4.01 11.60 22.63
N PRO A 125 -3.48 10.42 22.97
CA PRO A 125 -4.09 9.15 22.59
C PRO A 125 -5.37 8.93 23.40
N THR A 126 -6.51 9.12 22.75
CA THR A 126 -7.82 8.99 23.38
C THR A 126 -8.33 7.56 23.27
N LEU A 127 -8.73 6.96 24.40
CA LEU A 127 -9.26 5.60 24.47
C LEU A 127 -10.47 5.40 23.54
N PRO A 128 -10.70 4.15 23.07
CA PRO A 128 -11.92 3.83 22.33
C PRO A 128 -13.20 4.14 23.14
N ASP A 129 -14.25 4.49 22.40
CA ASP A 129 -15.63 4.61 22.91
C ASP A 129 -15.83 5.67 24.01
N VAL A 130 -14.89 6.57 24.23
CA VAL A 130 -15.11 7.71 25.12
C VAL A 130 -16.17 8.65 24.55
N PRO A 131 -16.87 9.47 25.39
CA PRO A 131 -17.84 10.43 24.91
C PRO A 131 -17.26 11.38 23.86
N TYR A 132 -18.05 11.71 22.85
CA TYR A 132 -17.64 12.55 21.72
C TYR A 132 -16.99 13.88 22.16
N GLN A 133 -17.54 14.54 23.20
CA GLN A 133 -17.01 15.83 23.68
C GLN A 133 -15.61 15.67 24.28
N LYS A 134 -15.36 14.57 25.01
CA LYS A 134 -14.02 14.26 25.55
C LYS A 134 -13.03 14.01 24.39
N ALA A 135 -13.39 13.15 23.45
CA ALA A 135 -12.55 12.88 22.29
C ALA A 135 -12.27 14.15 21.46
N LYS A 136 -13.26 15.04 21.34
CA LYS A 136 -13.10 16.32 20.65
C LYS A 136 -12.15 17.25 21.39
N SER A 137 -12.29 17.37 22.73
CA SER A 137 -11.37 18.18 23.55
C SER A 137 -9.93 17.70 23.42
N ASP A 138 -9.69 16.38 23.54
CA ASP A 138 -8.36 15.79 23.39
C ASP A 138 -7.77 16.03 21.98
N LEU A 139 -8.62 15.93 20.96
CA LEU A 139 -8.20 16.23 19.59
C LEU A 139 -7.80 17.70 19.43
N MET A 140 -8.54 18.64 20.01
CA MET A 140 -8.16 20.07 19.91
C MET A 140 -6.80 20.33 20.52
N VAL A 141 -6.48 19.75 21.68
CA VAL A 141 -5.14 19.84 22.28
C VAL A 141 -4.08 19.24 21.37
N THR A 142 -4.37 18.07 20.77
CA THR A 142 -3.49 17.43 19.80
C THR A 142 -3.19 18.33 18.60
N LEU A 143 -4.20 19.01 18.05
CA LEU A 143 -4.05 19.91 16.91
C LEU A 143 -3.23 21.18 17.25
N GLU A 144 -3.41 21.75 18.44
CA GLU A 144 -2.59 22.88 18.91
C GLU A 144 -1.12 22.48 19.05
N ARG A 145 -0.85 21.33 19.67
CA ARG A 145 0.51 20.79 19.81
C ARG A 145 1.15 20.45 18.46
N ALA A 146 0.36 19.94 17.51
CA ALA A 146 0.82 19.69 16.14
C ALA A 146 1.29 20.98 15.46
N LYS A 147 0.49 22.05 15.55
CA LYS A 147 0.83 23.37 15.02
C LYS A 147 2.09 23.95 15.66
N GLU A 148 2.20 23.86 16.99
CA GLU A 148 3.39 24.27 17.74
C GLU A 148 4.63 23.50 17.25
N ALA A 149 4.58 22.17 17.18
CA ALA A 149 5.68 21.32 16.73
C ALA A 149 6.17 21.68 15.33
N ARG A 150 5.25 21.96 14.40
CA ARG A 150 5.59 22.37 13.03
C ARG A 150 6.29 23.74 12.99
N GLY A 151 5.98 24.62 13.92
CA GLY A 151 6.66 25.92 14.07
C GLY A 151 8.08 25.83 14.65
N ILE A 152 8.38 24.77 15.41
CA ILE A 152 9.68 24.60 16.08
C ILE A 152 10.68 23.85 15.23
N ARG A 153 10.22 22.80 14.49
CA ARG A 153 11.10 21.86 13.81
C ARG A 153 10.99 21.96 12.29
N GLU A 154 12.09 22.24 11.63
CA GLU A 154 12.22 22.19 10.17
C GLU A 154 12.43 20.77 9.60
N GLY A 155 12.83 19.79 10.43
CA GLY A 155 13.07 18.39 10.03
C GLY A 155 11.78 17.59 9.83
N TYR A 156 11.93 16.29 9.53
CA TYR A 156 10.80 15.39 9.32
C TYR A 156 10.00 15.17 10.60
N LEU A 157 8.67 15.25 10.46
CA LEU A 157 7.72 15.15 11.57
C LEU A 157 6.56 14.21 11.24
N ASN A 158 6.14 13.46 12.24
CA ASN A 158 4.92 12.70 12.26
C ASN A 158 3.71 13.59 12.60
N GLY A 159 2.69 13.56 11.75
CA GLY A 159 1.39 14.20 11.97
C GLY A 159 0.36 13.17 12.41
N THR A 160 0.26 12.92 13.72
CA THR A 160 -0.56 11.84 14.29
C THR A 160 -2.06 12.11 14.18
N VAL A 161 -2.79 11.22 13.51
CA VAL A 161 -4.25 11.29 13.39
C VAL A 161 -4.90 10.66 14.61
N GLN A 162 -5.59 11.48 15.42
CA GLN A 162 -6.32 11.08 16.62
C GLN A 162 -7.84 11.26 16.47
N GLY A 163 -8.66 10.86 17.45
CA GLY A 163 -10.13 11.04 17.42
C GLY A 163 -10.92 9.84 17.95
N SER A 164 -10.30 8.96 18.77
CA SER A 164 -10.94 7.77 19.32
C SER A 164 -11.59 6.90 18.23
N THR A 165 -12.77 6.34 18.48
CA THR A 165 -13.59 5.60 17.51
C THR A 165 -14.56 6.49 16.71
N HIS A 166 -14.49 7.82 16.89
CA HIS A 166 -15.39 8.76 16.21
C HIS A 166 -14.85 9.13 14.81
N LEU A 167 -15.36 8.51 13.76
CA LEU A 167 -14.89 8.72 12.38
C LEU A 167 -14.95 10.19 11.93
N ARG A 168 -15.93 10.97 12.42
CA ARG A 168 -15.99 12.41 12.15
C ARG A 168 -14.78 13.16 12.70
N LEU A 169 -14.33 12.80 13.92
CA LEU A 169 -13.12 13.39 14.52
C LEU A 169 -11.85 12.91 13.81
N ARG A 170 -11.76 11.63 13.42
CA ARG A 170 -10.66 11.09 12.62
C ARG A 170 -10.51 11.83 11.29
N ARG A 171 -11.63 12.07 10.59
CA ARG A 171 -11.64 12.88 9.36
C ARG A 171 -11.14 14.29 9.60
N MET A 172 -11.65 14.99 10.63
CA MET A 172 -11.19 16.33 10.99
C MET A 172 -9.69 16.35 11.31
N SER A 173 -9.22 15.39 12.10
CA SER A 173 -7.80 15.25 12.44
C SER A 173 -6.94 15.07 11.19
N ALA A 174 -7.29 14.11 10.33
CA ALA A 174 -6.54 13.83 9.11
C ALA A 174 -6.46 15.04 8.19
N LYS A 175 -7.58 15.75 7.98
CA LYS A 175 -7.63 16.98 7.19
C LYS A 175 -6.68 18.05 7.74
N ARG A 176 -6.72 18.30 9.06
CA ARG A 176 -5.83 19.27 9.70
C ARG A 176 -4.35 18.89 9.64
N MET A 177 -4.04 17.59 9.80
CA MET A 177 -2.66 17.11 9.65
C MET A 177 -2.15 17.26 8.19
N ALA A 178 -3.02 17.04 7.20
CA ALA A 178 -2.69 17.27 5.80
C ALA A 178 -2.42 18.76 5.51
N GLU A 179 -3.23 19.69 6.06
CA GLU A 179 -3.05 21.14 5.93
C GLU A 179 -1.73 21.64 6.55
N LEU A 180 -1.25 21.00 7.61
CA LEU A 180 0.04 21.30 8.27
C LEU A 180 1.27 20.67 7.57
N ASP A 181 1.07 19.96 6.47
CA ASP A 181 2.10 19.34 5.61
C ASP A 181 3.14 18.47 6.37
N PHE A 182 2.67 17.61 7.27
CA PHE A 182 3.52 16.62 7.93
C PHE A 182 4.07 15.59 6.92
N ASP A 183 5.18 14.95 7.28
CA ASP A 183 5.94 14.07 6.37
C ASP A 183 5.42 12.63 6.37
N ILE A 184 4.96 12.15 7.54
CA ILE A 184 4.37 10.83 7.76
C ILE A 184 3.11 11.02 8.61
N HIS A 185 2.09 10.22 8.37
CA HIS A 185 0.83 10.30 9.10
C HIS A 185 0.57 9.02 9.92
N PRO A 186 0.98 8.98 11.20
CA PRO A 186 0.58 7.91 12.08
C PRO A 186 -0.92 7.95 12.39
N VAL A 187 -1.55 6.77 12.39
CA VAL A 187 -2.92 6.57 12.90
C VAL A 187 -2.80 6.06 14.33
N GLY A 188 -3.06 6.94 15.31
CA GLY A 188 -2.81 6.66 16.72
C GLY A 188 -4.01 6.10 17.48
N ALA A 189 -3.78 5.68 18.74
CA ALA A 189 -4.76 5.14 19.69
C ALA A 189 -5.54 3.91 19.16
N VAL A 190 -4.94 3.09 18.31
CA VAL A 190 -5.58 1.89 17.74
C VAL A 190 -5.20 0.59 18.47
N VAL A 191 -4.12 0.59 19.26
CA VAL A 191 -3.65 -0.60 20.00
C VAL A 191 -4.74 -1.23 20.87
N PRO A 192 -5.53 -0.49 21.67
CA PRO A 192 -6.62 -1.09 22.45
C PRO A 192 -7.67 -1.78 21.57
N LEU A 193 -7.96 -1.25 20.38
CA LEU A 193 -8.88 -1.86 19.42
C LEU A 193 -8.29 -3.17 18.85
N LEU A 194 -7.00 -3.18 18.50
CA LEU A 194 -6.31 -4.36 18.00
C LEU A 194 -6.28 -5.48 19.06
N MET A 195 -5.99 -5.15 20.30
CA MET A 195 -6.02 -6.10 21.43
C MET A 195 -7.42 -6.68 21.68
N GLN A 196 -8.48 -5.93 21.40
CA GLN A 196 -9.88 -6.35 21.49
C GLN A 196 -10.38 -7.05 20.22
N TYR A 197 -9.51 -7.26 19.22
CA TYR A 197 -9.88 -7.80 17.90
C TYR A 197 -10.96 -6.98 17.17
N ARG A 198 -11.00 -5.66 17.40
CA ARG A 198 -11.89 -4.71 16.71
C ARG A 198 -11.29 -4.25 15.37
N PHE A 199 -10.86 -5.21 14.55
CA PHE A 199 -10.16 -4.96 13.28
C PHE A 199 -10.99 -4.12 12.30
N LYS A 200 -12.32 -4.28 12.30
CA LYS A 200 -13.22 -3.46 11.47
C LYS A 200 -13.14 -1.98 11.85
N ASP A 201 -13.14 -1.67 13.15
CA ASP A 201 -13.08 -0.28 13.58
C ASP A 201 -11.76 0.37 13.18
N VAL A 202 -10.66 -0.37 13.30
CA VAL A 202 -9.35 0.08 12.82
C VAL A 202 -9.34 0.26 11.29
N ALA A 203 -9.96 -0.65 10.52
CA ALA A 203 -10.08 -0.50 9.07
C ALA A 203 -10.87 0.77 8.68
N ASP A 204 -12.01 1.01 9.33
CA ASP A 204 -12.82 2.22 9.10
C ASP A 204 -12.05 3.50 9.48
N ILE A 205 -11.29 3.48 10.58
CA ILE A 205 -10.42 4.60 11.01
C ILE A 205 -9.34 4.89 9.97
N VAL A 206 -8.62 3.85 9.51
CA VAL A 206 -7.55 3.98 8.50
C VAL A 206 -8.11 4.54 7.20
N LEU A 207 -9.19 3.97 6.67
CA LEU A 207 -9.79 4.41 5.41
C LEU A 207 -10.38 5.82 5.53
N THR A 208 -10.96 6.18 6.69
CA THR A 208 -11.41 7.55 6.96
C THR A 208 -10.24 8.53 6.99
N ALA A 209 -9.13 8.18 7.61
CA ALA A 209 -7.94 9.03 7.59
C ALA A 209 -7.39 9.19 6.16
N LYS A 210 -7.26 8.09 5.43
CA LYS A 210 -6.76 8.10 4.04
C LYS A 210 -7.62 8.89 3.07
N SER A 211 -8.93 9.04 3.33
CA SER A 211 -9.79 9.87 2.47
C SER A 211 -9.43 11.35 2.48
N GLU A 212 -8.72 11.82 3.51
CA GLU A 212 -8.32 13.22 3.70
C GLU A 212 -6.81 13.45 3.54
N LEU A 213 -6.01 12.38 3.69
CA LEU A 213 -4.55 12.46 3.59
C LEU A 213 -4.08 12.39 2.14
N SER A 214 -3.01 13.12 1.84
CA SER A 214 -2.37 13.04 0.53
C SER A 214 -1.83 11.62 0.25
N PRO A 215 -2.11 11.03 -0.92
CA PRO A 215 -1.52 9.75 -1.31
C PRO A 215 0.01 9.82 -1.46
N ALA A 216 0.59 11.02 -1.58
CA ALA A 216 2.03 11.22 -1.66
C ALA A 216 2.76 11.14 -0.31
N LYS A 217 2.02 10.97 0.79
CA LYS A 217 2.59 10.83 2.14
C LYS A 217 2.36 9.40 2.67
N PRO A 218 3.36 8.80 3.37
CA PRO A 218 3.19 7.49 4.00
C PRO A 218 2.22 7.55 5.18
N VAL A 219 1.49 6.45 5.37
CA VAL A 219 0.64 6.23 6.54
C VAL A 219 1.28 5.17 7.42
N HIS A 220 1.41 5.47 8.70
CA HIS A 220 1.93 4.59 9.73
C HIS A 220 0.79 4.12 10.63
N LEU A 221 0.62 2.82 10.83
CA LEU A 221 -0.36 2.27 11.77
C LEU A 221 0.32 1.97 13.10
N PHE A 222 0.11 2.82 14.12
CA PHE A 222 0.78 2.72 15.41
C PHE A 222 0.48 1.40 16.14
N GLY A 223 1.54 0.71 16.57
CA GLY A 223 1.49 -0.50 17.38
C GLY A 223 0.92 -1.73 16.67
N ALA A 224 0.82 -1.70 15.35
CA ALA A 224 0.20 -2.76 14.55
C ALA A 224 1.25 -3.67 13.90
N GLY A 225 1.96 -4.49 14.67
CA GLY A 225 3.01 -5.35 14.13
C GLY A 225 2.78 -6.85 14.30
N HIS A 226 1.57 -7.28 14.64
CA HIS A 226 1.26 -8.70 14.67
C HIS A 226 1.09 -9.25 13.24
N PRO A 227 1.82 -10.30 12.81
CA PRO A 227 1.84 -10.78 11.42
C PRO A 227 0.45 -11.15 10.87
N MET A 228 -0.47 -11.60 11.71
CA MET A 228 -1.83 -12.00 11.31
C MET A 228 -2.62 -10.87 10.62
N MET A 229 -2.35 -9.60 10.94
CA MET A 229 -3.15 -8.47 10.48
C MET A 229 -2.45 -7.59 9.42
N LEU A 230 -1.15 -7.75 9.21
CA LEU A 230 -0.35 -6.86 8.35
C LEU A 230 -0.89 -6.77 6.93
N SER A 231 -1.22 -7.92 6.32
CA SER A 231 -1.69 -7.96 4.93
C SER A 231 -2.96 -7.13 4.72
N LEU A 232 -3.92 -7.20 5.66
CA LEU A 232 -5.15 -6.41 5.59
C LEU A 232 -4.84 -4.90 5.61
N TYR A 233 -4.04 -4.42 6.57
CA TYR A 233 -3.79 -2.99 6.68
C TYR A 233 -2.84 -2.45 5.61
N VAL A 234 -1.96 -3.28 5.05
CA VAL A 234 -1.22 -2.92 3.83
C VAL A 234 -2.18 -2.76 2.66
N LEU A 235 -3.14 -3.68 2.45
CA LEU A 235 -4.17 -3.54 1.42
C LEU A 235 -4.94 -2.22 1.56
N LEU A 236 -5.18 -1.76 2.80
CA LEU A 236 -5.82 -0.48 3.10
C LEU A 236 -4.88 0.74 3.01
N GLY A 237 -3.63 0.53 2.60
CA GLY A 237 -2.66 1.58 2.29
C GLY A 237 -1.86 2.09 3.48
N CYS A 238 -1.66 1.29 4.52
CA CYS A 238 -0.65 1.56 5.54
C CYS A 238 0.73 1.15 5.02
N ASP A 239 1.71 2.02 5.18
CA ASP A 239 3.08 1.87 4.65
C ASP A 239 4.09 1.48 5.74
N LEU A 240 3.84 1.91 6.98
CA LEU A 240 4.73 1.70 8.12
C LEU A 240 3.96 1.08 9.29
N PHE A 241 4.64 0.19 10.00
CA PHE A 241 4.08 -0.56 11.13
C PHE A 241 5.14 -0.64 12.22
N ASP A 242 4.81 -0.26 13.45
CA ASP A 242 5.71 -0.44 14.58
C ASP A 242 5.21 -1.54 15.52
N SER A 243 6.14 -2.19 16.19
CA SER A 243 5.76 -3.20 17.16
C SER A 243 6.84 -3.48 18.20
N ALA A 244 6.41 -3.52 19.46
CA ALA A 244 7.12 -4.16 20.56
C ALA A 244 6.66 -5.61 20.80
N ALA A 245 5.68 -6.11 20.04
CA ALA A 245 5.08 -7.43 20.25
C ALA A 245 6.12 -8.56 20.17
N TYR A 246 7.15 -8.42 19.31
CA TYR A 246 8.19 -9.43 19.18
C TYR A 246 8.87 -9.77 20.50
N VAL A 247 9.15 -8.77 21.34
CA VAL A 247 9.82 -8.96 22.64
C VAL A 247 8.84 -9.05 23.80
N LEU A 248 7.74 -8.29 23.78
CA LEU A 248 6.74 -8.34 24.87
C LEU A 248 6.07 -9.71 24.93
N TYR A 249 5.69 -10.28 23.78
CA TYR A 249 5.11 -11.61 23.71
C TYR A 249 6.12 -12.70 24.04
N ALA A 250 7.38 -12.54 23.64
CA ALA A 250 8.44 -13.47 24.01
C ALA A 250 8.64 -13.56 25.53
N LYS A 251 8.56 -12.44 26.26
CA LYS A 251 8.63 -12.39 27.73
C LYS A 251 7.51 -13.20 28.41
N ASP A 252 6.35 -13.28 27.77
CA ASP A 252 5.18 -14.03 28.23
C ASP A 252 5.12 -15.45 27.60
N ASN A 253 6.24 -15.97 27.10
CA ASN A 253 6.35 -17.26 26.41
C ASN A 253 5.37 -17.40 25.22
N ARG A 254 5.06 -16.31 24.53
CA ARG A 254 4.13 -16.30 23.40
C ARG A 254 4.89 -16.37 22.07
N TYR A 255 4.51 -17.36 21.29
CA TYR A 255 5.01 -17.68 19.97
C TYR A 255 4.07 -17.10 18.91
N LEU A 256 4.55 -16.16 18.09
CA LEU A 256 3.76 -15.55 17.01
C LEU A 256 3.68 -16.47 15.80
N THR A 257 2.52 -16.50 15.21
CA THR A 257 2.28 -17.10 13.90
C THR A 257 1.46 -16.14 13.03
N VAL A 258 1.42 -16.41 11.74
CA VAL A 258 0.55 -15.67 10.81
C VAL A 258 -0.96 -15.98 11.01
N TYR A 259 -1.28 -16.95 11.85
CA TYR A 259 -2.66 -17.35 12.21
C TYR A 259 -3.06 -16.92 13.63
N GLY A 260 -2.18 -16.27 14.37
CA GLY A 260 -2.41 -15.83 15.74
C GLY A 260 -1.23 -16.16 16.65
N THR A 261 -1.45 -16.04 17.95
CA THR A 261 -0.45 -16.26 18.99
C THR A 261 -0.68 -17.62 19.67
N LYS A 262 0.40 -18.35 19.95
CA LYS A 262 0.39 -19.59 20.73
C LYS A 262 1.17 -19.38 22.03
N LYS A 263 0.82 -20.12 23.07
CA LYS A 263 1.65 -20.23 24.27
C LYS A 263 2.65 -21.37 24.09
N LEU A 264 3.93 -21.10 24.35
CA LEU A 264 4.99 -22.06 24.10
C LEU A 264 4.80 -23.36 24.92
N GLU A 265 4.33 -23.24 26.16
CA GLU A 265 4.04 -24.36 27.05
C GLU A 265 2.92 -25.28 26.55
N GLU A 266 2.07 -24.84 25.65
CA GLU A 266 0.97 -25.61 25.06
C GLU A 266 1.36 -26.24 23.70
N MET A 267 2.59 -25.99 23.22
CA MET A 267 3.04 -26.47 21.90
C MET A 267 3.78 -27.79 21.97
N THR A 268 3.48 -28.66 21.01
CA THR A 268 4.22 -29.92 20.79
C THR A 268 5.26 -29.75 19.67
N TYR A 269 4.97 -28.92 18.67
CA TYR A 269 5.83 -28.66 17.52
C TYR A 269 6.01 -27.17 17.31
N LEU A 270 7.18 -26.75 16.76
CA LEU A 270 7.43 -25.40 16.27
C LEU A 270 7.21 -25.37 14.74
N PRO A 271 6.02 -24.96 14.23
CA PRO A 271 5.69 -25.03 12.81
C PRO A 271 6.31 -23.85 12.02
N CYS A 272 7.62 -23.68 12.10
CA CYS A 272 8.39 -22.64 11.45
C CYS A 272 9.80 -23.15 11.15
N ASN A 273 10.38 -22.73 10.03
CA ASN A 273 11.73 -23.11 9.62
C ASN A 273 12.77 -22.00 9.87
N CYS A 274 12.48 -21.04 10.76
CA CYS A 274 13.50 -20.07 11.15
C CYS A 274 14.64 -20.74 11.94
N PRO A 275 15.82 -20.11 12.04
CA PRO A 275 16.96 -20.71 12.74
C PRO A 275 16.69 -21.14 14.19
N VAL A 276 15.76 -20.47 14.87
CA VAL A 276 15.35 -20.87 16.23
C VAL A 276 14.58 -22.19 16.20
N CYS A 277 13.54 -22.25 15.36
CA CYS A 277 12.63 -23.40 15.33
C CYS A 277 13.25 -24.67 14.71
N SER A 278 14.22 -24.49 13.80
CA SER A 278 14.94 -25.62 13.19
C SER A 278 15.95 -26.27 14.13
N ASN A 279 16.37 -25.57 15.20
CA ASN A 279 17.40 -26.06 16.12
C ASN A 279 16.87 -26.38 17.52
N HIS A 280 15.59 -26.16 17.80
CA HIS A 280 15.01 -26.36 19.13
C HIS A 280 13.62 -26.97 19.06
N THR A 281 13.26 -27.67 20.14
CA THR A 281 11.89 -28.10 20.44
C THR A 281 11.23 -27.14 21.44
N PRO A 282 9.87 -27.14 21.58
CA PRO A 282 9.21 -26.34 22.61
C PRO A 282 9.71 -26.66 24.03
N GLN A 283 9.98 -27.93 24.30
CA GLN A 283 10.46 -28.41 25.61
C GLN A 283 11.86 -27.88 25.90
N GLU A 284 12.77 -27.92 24.94
CA GLU A 284 14.12 -27.35 25.08
C GLU A 284 14.08 -25.86 25.35
N LEU A 285 13.26 -25.10 24.60
CA LEU A 285 13.09 -23.66 24.83
C LEU A 285 12.52 -23.39 26.23
N MET A 286 11.54 -24.19 26.70
CA MET A 286 10.96 -24.01 28.02
C MET A 286 11.96 -24.37 29.15
N ALA A 287 12.90 -25.27 28.92
CA ALA A 287 13.94 -25.62 29.88
C ALA A 287 15.05 -24.57 30.01
N MET A 288 15.18 -23.67 29.06
CA MET A 288 16.19 -22.60 29.07
C MET A 288 15.92 -21.55 30.14
N GLY A 289 16.98 -20.81 30.53
CA GLY A 289 16.85 -19.62 31.36
C GLY A 289 15.95 -18.55 30.71
N ASN A 290 15.25 -17.78 31.54
CA ASN A 290 14.24 -16.81 31.06
C ASN A 290 14.80 -15.81 30.03
N TYR A 291 16.04 -15.34 30.21
CA TYR A 291 16.66 -14.39 29.28
C TYR A 291 16.90 -15.02 27.90
N GLU A 292 17.51 -16.20 27.86
CA GLU A 292 17.83 -16.91 26.61
C GLU A 292 16.56 -17.31 25.85
N ARG A 293 15.60 -17.89 26.56
CA ARG A 293 14.28 -18.22 26.01
C ARG A 293 13.59 -17.00 25.42
N THR A 294 13.54 -15.90 26.16
CA THR A 294 12.95 -14.63 25.68
C THR A 294 13.65 -14.14 24.42
N ARG A 295 14.99 -14.17 24.38
CA ARG A 295 15.76 -13.74 23.22
C ARG A 295 15.48 -14.60 21.98
N LEU A 296 15.48 -15.91 22.12
CA LEU A 296 15.20 -16.84 21.02
C LEU A 296 13.76 -16.69 20.52
N LEU A 297 12.77 -16.59 21.41
CA LEU A 297 11.39 -16.34 21.01
C LEU A 297 11.21 -14.99 20.33
N ALA A 298 11.91 -13.94 20.80
CA ALA A 298 11.87 -12.64 20.17
C ALA A 298 12.47 -12.68 18.76
N LEU A 299 13.56 -13.42 18.53
CA LEU A 299 14.12 -13.68 17.20
C LEU A 299 13.12 -14.41 16.31
N HIS A 300 12.50 -15.51 16.81
CA HIS A 300 11.45 -16.19 16.06
C HIS A 300 10.31 -15.24 15.67
N ASN A 301 9.80 -14.46 16.62
CA ASN A 301 8.70 -13.53 16.40
C ASN A 301 9.04 -12.47 15.33
N LEU A 302 10.30 -11.99 15.29
CA LEU A 302 10.77 -11.12 14.21
C LEU A 302 10.85 -11.86 12.87
N HIS A 303 11.37 -13.09 12.84
CA HIS A 303 11.43 -13.89 11.61
C HIS A 303 10.07 -14.02 10.95
N VAL A 304 9.05 -14.42 11.69
CA VAL A 304 7.68 -14.57 11.18
C VAL A 304 7.12 -13.24 10.67
N THR A 305 7.37 -12.15 11.39
CA THR A 305 6.86 -10.83 11.01
C THR A 305 7.54 -10.29 9.75
N TYR A 306 8.86 -10.42 9.64
CA TYR A 306 9.59 -10.01 8.43
C TYR A 306 9.30 -10.91 7.22
N GLU A 307 9.10 -12.21 7.44
CA GLU A 307 8.67 -13.13 6.39
C GLU A 307 7.30 -12.73 5.84
N GLU A 308 6.33 -12.44 6.70
CA GLU A 308 5.02 -11.97 6.30
C GLU A 308 5.11 -10.66 5.50
N MET A 309 5.96 -9.72 5.93
CA MET A 309 6.17 -8.47 5.20
C MET A 309 6.76 -8.69 3.79
N LYS A 310 7.68 -9.65 3.64
CA LYS A 310 8.23 -10.03 2.33
C LYS A 310 7.17 -10.66 1.42
N ARG A 311 6.31 -11.53 1.97
CA ARG A 311 5.20 -12.15 1.23
C ARG A 311 4.19 -11.10 0.75
N ILE A 312 3.85 -10.12 1.60
CA ILE A 312 2.98 -9.00 1.24
C ILE A 312 3.60 -8.18 0.10
N LYS A 313 4.89 -7.84 0.18
CA LYS A 313 5.59 -7.12 -0.90
C LYS A 313 5.58 -7.90 -2.21
N GLN A 314 5.81 -9.20 -2.15
CA GLN A 314 5.77 -10.07 -3.34
C GLN A 314 4.36 -10.07 -3.95
N ALA A 315 3.32 -10.21 -3.15
CA ALA A 315 1.93 -10.16 -3.62
C ALA A 315 1.57 -8.80 -4.29
N ILE A 316 2.04 -7.67 -3.72
CA ILE A 316 1.89 -6.36 -4.37
C ILE A 316 2.60 -6.34 -5.73
N HIS A 317 3.83 -6.85 -5.79
CA HIS A 317 4.62 -6.85 -7.03
C HIS A 317 3.98 -7.71 -8.13
N GLU A 318 3.38 -8.81 -7.76
CA GLU A 318 2.67 -9.73 -8.67
C GLU A 318 1.29 -9.19 -9.08
N GLY A 319 0.66 -8.37 -8.25
CA GLY A 319 -0.73 -7.91 -8.42
C GLY A 319 -1.75 -8.90 -7.85
N SER A 320 -1.35 -9.71 -6.85
CA SER A 320 -2.15 -10.74 -6.18
C SER A 320 -2.46 -10.42 -4.71
N LEU A 321 -2.30 -9.15 -4.31
CA LEU A 321 -2.49 -8.77 -2.91
C LEU A 321 -3.90 -9.06 -2.40
N TRP A 322 -4.93 -8.86 -3.23
CA TRP A 322 -6.31 -9.17 -2.87
C TRP A 322 -6.50 -10.65 -2.55
N ASP A 323 -5.98 -11.55 -3.40
CA ASP A 323 -6.02 -13.00 -3.18
C ASP A 323 -5.26 -13.39 -1.92
N TYR A 324 -4.07 -12.81 -1.74
CA TYR A 324 -3.27 -13.04 -0.56
C TYR A 324 -4.00 -12.62 0.72
N VAL A 325 -4.64 -11.44 0.73
CA VAL A 325 -5.40 -10.95 1.88
C VAL A 325 -6.64 -11.82 2.13
N GLU A 326 -7.39 -12.23 1.11
CA GLU A 326 -8.53 -13.15 1.28
C GLU A 326 -8.14 -14.45 1.96
N MET A 327 -7.00 -15.01 1.60
CA MET A 327 -6.45 -16.20 2.26
C MET A 327 -6.08 -15.90 3.73
N ARG A 328 -5.42 -14.76 3.98
CA ARG A 328 -4.88 -14.41 5.31
C ARG A 328 -5.95 -14.04 6.32
N VAL A 329 -6.98 -13.31 5.92
CA VAL A 329 -8.05 -12.86 6.84
C VAL A 329 -8.90 -14.01 7.38
N ARG A 330 -8.89 -15.17 6.73
CA ARG A 330 -9.54 -16.40 7.23
C ARG A 330 -8.87 -16.98 8.47
N ALA A 331 -7.70 -16.48 8.86
CA ALA A 331 -7.05 -16.82 10.13
C ALA A 331 -7.92 -16.47 11.34
N HIS A 332 -8.81 -15.46 11.25
CA HIS A 332 -9.67 -15.07 12.36
C HIS A 332 -11.01 -14.48 11.87
N PRO A 333 -12.16 -14.90 12.45
CA PRO A 333 -13.49 -14.45 11.97
C PRO A 333 -13.68 -12.92 12.02
N LYS A 334 -13.11 -12.23 13.00
CA LYS A 334 -13.18 -10.76 13.07
C LYS A 334 -12.29 -10.06 12.04
N LEU A 335 -11.17 -10.66 11.59
CA LEU A 335 -10.40 -10.17 10.44
C LEU A 335 -11.18 -10.34 9.14
N TYR A 336 -11.76 -11.52 8.95
CA TYR A 336 -12.62 -11.80 7.79
C TYR A 336 -13.81 -10.83 7.73
N TYR A 337 -14.44 -10.56 8.87
CA TYR A 337 -15.51 -9.56 8.95
C TYR A 337 -15.03 -8.14 8.59
N ALA A 338 -13.85 -7.76 9.09
CA ALA A 338 -13.23 -6.47 8.73
C ALA A 338 -13.01 -6.38 7.22
N TYR A 339 -12.41 -7.40 6.61
CA TYR A 339 -12.21 -7.47 5.16
C TYR A 339 -13.52 -7.30 4.39
N ARG A 340 -14.57 -8.06 4.72
CA ARG A 340 -15.87 -7.90 4.07
C ARG A 340 -16.46 -6.50 4.20
N SER A 341 -16.19 -5.81 5.27
CA SER A 341 -16.73 -4.46 5.54
C SER A 341 -16.09 -3.36 4.70
N ILE A 342 -14.89 -3.57 4.12
CA ILE A 342 -14.18 -2.55 3.33
C ILE A 342 -14.88 -2.18 2.03
N SER A 343 -15.79 -3.03 1.54
CA SER A 343 -16.62 -2.73 0.36
C SER A 343 -17.40 -1.41 0.48
N ARG A 344 -17.65 -0.93 1.70
CA ARG A 344 -18.28 0.37 1.98
C ARG A 344 -17.40 1.56 1.56
N HIS A 345 -16.08 1.33 1.45
CA HIS A 345 -15.08 2.33 1.05
C HIS A 345 -14.60 2.11 -0.39
N ARG A 346 -15.37 1.36 -1.20
CA ARG A 346 -15.00 0.98 -2.56
C ARG A 346 -14.58 2.18 -3.41
N GLU A 347 -15.32 3.28 -3.34
CA GLU A 347 -15.02 4.50 -4.11
C GLU A 347 -13.64 5.07 -3.80
N LEU A 348 -13.24 5.07 -2.53
CA LEU A 348 -11.90 5.53 -2.15
C LEU A 348 -10.83 4.59 -2.70
N ILE A 349 -11.04 3.28 -2.55
CA ILE A 349 -10.07 2.27 -2.98
C ILE A 349 -9.93 2.29 -4.51
N SER A 350 -11.04 2.41 -5.24
CA SER A 350 -11.05 2.49 -6.72
C SER A 350 -10.23 3.66 -7.27
N LYS A 351 -10.00 4.73 -6.50
CA LYS A 351 -9.17 5.86 -6.95
C LYS A 351 -7.71 5.48 -7.21
N ALA A 352 -7.23 4.42 -6.57
CA ALA A 352 -5.84 4.00 -6.69
C ALA A 352 -5.66 2.51 -7.06
N ASP A 353 -6.66 1.65 -6.83
CA ASP A 353 -6.56 0.22 -7.19
C ASP A 353 -6.37 0.08 -8.71
N PRO A 354 -5.36 -0.67 -9.18
CA PRO A 354 -5.14 -0.87 -10.60
C PRO A 354 -6.34 -1.56 -11.26
N LEU A 355 -6.82 -0.99 -12.38
CA LEU A 355 -7.88 -1.62 -13.17
C LEU A 355 -7.37 -2.83 -13.95
N VAL A 356 -6.08 -2.81 -14.34
CA VAL A 356 -5.43 -3.93 -15.02
C VAL A 356 -4.24 -4.39 -14.18
N LYS A 357 -4.20 -5.68 -13.86
CA LYS A 357 -3.16 -6.30 -13.02
C LYS A 357 -2.33 -7.31 -13.80
N ARG A 358 -1.28 -7.79 -13.15
CA ARG A 358 -0.32 -8.72 -13.77
C ARG A 358 -0.75 -10.18 -13.70
N THR A 359 -1.62 -10.53 -12.76
CA THR A 359 -2.13 -11.89 -12.59
C THR A 359 -3.65 -11.92 -12.74
N THR A 360 -4.19 -13.09 -13.05
CA THR A 360 -5.62 -13.35 -13.02
C THR A 360 -6.14 -13.33 -11.59
N GLU A 361 -7.34 -12.81 -11.38
CA GLU A 361 -8.03 -12.84 -10.10
C GLU A 361 -8.57 -14.25 -9.81
N PHE A 362 -8.55 -14.68 -8.54
CA PHE A 362 -9.15 -15.96 -8.13
C PHE A 362 -10.51 -15.75 -7.47
N TYR A 363 -11.50 -16.53 -7.88
CA TYR A 363 -12.80 -16.56 -7.22
C TYR A 363 -12.83 -17.65 -6.15
N THR A 364 -12.54 -17.28 -4.91
CA THR A 364 -12.48 -18.21 -3.77
C THR A 364 -13.70 -18.12 -2.84
N GLY A 365 -14.61 -17.18 -3.09
CA GLY A 365 -15.84 -17.00 -2.33
C GLY A 365 -16.63 -15.75 -2.73
N PRO A 366 -17.84 -15.58 -2.21
CA PRO A 366 -18.71 -14.46 -2.60
C PRO A 366 -18.13 -13.07 -2.27
N GLU A 367 -17.22 -12.98 -1.32
CA GLU A 367 -16.52 -11.74 -0.97
C GLU A 367 -15.60 -11.23 -2.07
N THR A 368 -15.08 -12.11 -2.93
CA THR A 368 -14.26 -11.74 -4.09
C THR A 368 -15.01 -10.77 -5.01
N ARG A 369 -16.32 -10.90 -5.14
CA ARG A 369 -17.18 -9.98 -5.91
C ARG A 369 -17.17 -8.54 -5.40
N SER A 370 -16.76 -8.32 -4.16
CA SER A 370 -16.73 -6.98 -3.55
C SER A 370 -15.45 -6.20 -3.87
N ARG A 371 -14.47 -6.81 -4.55
CA ARG A 371 -13.23 -6.14 -4.97
C ARG A 371 -13.55 -4.98 -5.92
N PRO A 372 -12.87 -3.82 -5.77
CA PRO A 372 -13.13 -2.64 -6.59
C PRO A 372 -13.03 -2.90 -8.09
N VAL A 373 -12.04 -3.67 -8.52
CA VAL A 373 -11.77 -3.96 -9.94
C VAL A 373 -12.99 -4.57 -10.65
N PHE A 374 -13.76 -5.44 -9.98
CA PHE A 374 -14.95 -6.03 -10.59
C PHE A 374 -16.07 -5.01 -10.83
N HIS A 375 -16.25 -4.10 -9.87
CA HIS A 375 -17.21 -3.02 -10.02
C HIS A 375 -16.78 -2.01 -11.11
N MET A 376 -15.51 -1.65 -11.13
CA MET A 376 -14.94 -0.74 -12.15
C MET A 376 -15.08 -1.33 -13.55
N ALA A 377 -14.77 -2.62 -13.72
CA ALA A 377 -14.90 -3.31 -15.00
C ALA A 377 -16.35 -3.37 -15.49
N MET A 378 -17.29 -3.71 -14.62
CA MET A 378 -18.72 -3.76 -14.99
C MET A 378 -19.26 -2.37 -15.33
N LYS A 379 -18.89 -1.32 -14.58
CA LYS A 379 -19.26 0.05 -14.93
C LYS A 379 -18.74 0.43 -16.32
N ARG A 380 -17.50 0.06 -16.63
CA ARG A 380 -16.91 0.28 -17.97
C ARG A 380 -17.66 -0.49 -19.08
N VAL A 381 -18.09 -1.73 -18.82
CA VAL A 381 -18.93 -2.49 -19.75
C VAL A 381 -20.26 -1.78 -20.02
N GLU A 382 -20.91 -1.26 -18.97
CA GLU A 382 -22.16 -0.54 -19.11
C GLU A 382 -22.02 0.75 -19.94
N GLU A 383 -20.91 1.47 -19.75
CA GLU A 383 -20.62 2.72 -20.46
C GLU A 383 -20.15 2.51 -21.91
N ARG A 384 -19.33 1.48 -22.15
CA ARG A 384 -18.63 1.30 -23.43
C ARG A 384 -19.21 0.23 -24.34
N LEU A 385 -19.95 -0.73 -23.79
CA LEU A 385 -20.56 -1.86 -24.50
C LEU A 385 -22.04 -2.03 -24.14
N PRO A 386 -22.86 -0.96 -24.23
CA PRO A 386 -24.27 -1.01 -23.78
C PRO A 386 -25.12 -1.99 -24.58
N ASN A 387 -24.81 -2.20 -25.86
CA ASN A 387 -25.60 -3.02 -26.80
C ASN A 387 -24.99 -4.40 -27.10
N ALA A 388 -23.84 -4.74 -26.47
CA ALA A 388 -23.18 -6.01 -26.71
C ALA A 388 -24.03 -7.20 -26.22
N GLU A 389 -24.04 -8.29 -26.98
CA GLU A 389 -24.65 -9.55 -26.56
C GLU A 389 -23.92 -10.06 -25.31
N ARG A 390 -24.69 -10.48 -24.32
CA ARG A 390 -24.15 -10.86 -23.00
C ARG A 390 -24.46 -12.32 -22.67
N VAL A 391 -23.43 -13.01 -22.20
CA VAL A 391 -23.52 -14.38 -21.71
C VAL A 391 -23.46 -14.41 -20.17
N SER A 392 -23.94 -15.52 -19.60
CA SER A 392 -23.93 -15.70 -18.14
C SER A 392 -22.51 -15.93 -17.62
N HIS A 393 -22.12 -15.18 -16.59
CA HIS A 393 -20.84 -15.30 -15.91
C HIS A 393 -21.05 -15.48 -14.40
N LYS A 394 -20.45 -16.52 -13.80
CA LYS A 394 -20.64 -16.88 -12.39
C LYS A 394 -20.34 -15.72 -11.41
N VAL A 395 -19.33 -14.92 -11.68
CA VAL A 395 -18.85 -13.84 -10.79
C VAL A 395 -19.54 -12.51 -11.12
N PHE A 396 -19.64 -12.16 -12.41
CA PHE A 396 -20.10 -10.84 -12.86
C PHE A 396 -21.59 -10.78 -13.20
N GLY A 397 -22.28 -11.93 -13.25
CA GLY A 397 -23.67 -12.02 -13.69
C GLY A 397 -23.78 -12.15 -15.21
N LYS A 398 -23.84 -11.05 -15.95
CA LYS A 398 -23.86 -11.05 -17.43
C LYS A 398 -22.75 -10.18 -17.98
N VAL A 399 -21.92 -10.74 -18.85
CA VAL A 399 -20.79 -10.05 -19.49
C VAL A 399 -20.85 -10.19 -21.01
N PRO A 400 -20.29 -9.24 -21.80
CA PRO A 400 -20.10 -9.42 -23.23
C PRO A 400 -19.30 -10.68 -23.51
N SER A 401 -19.76 -11.48 -24.49
CA SER A 401 -19.16 -12.79 -24.80
C SER A 401 -17.67 -12.69 -25.16
N GLY A 402 -17.28 -11.69 -25.94
CA GLY A 402 -15.90 -11.48 -26.36
C GLY A 402 -14.95 -11.04 -25.24
N LEU A 403 -15.46 -10.62 -24.07
CA LEU A 403 -14.62 -10.25 -22.93
C LEU A 403 -14.32 -11.42 -22.00
N PHE A 404 -14.87 -12.60 -22.23
CA PHE A 404 -14.80 -13.70 -21.29
C PHE A 404 -13.38 -14.13 -20.93
N HIS A 405 -12.44 -14.02 -21.88
CA HIS A 405 -11.03 -14.32 -21.70
C HIS A 405 -10.17 -13.07 -21.44
N THR A 406 -10.81 -11.93 -21.15
CA THR A 406 -10.18 -10.64 -20.92
C THR A 406 -10.23 -10.27 -19.45
N TYR A 407 -9.13 -9.76 -18.90
CA TYR A 407 -9.07 -9.28 -17.51
C TYR A 407 -10.09 -8.15 -17.26
N PRO A 408 -10.84 -8.18 -16.14
CA PRO A 408 -10.82 -9.17 -15.06
C PRO A 408 -11.86 -10.29 -15.24
N PHE A 409 -12.52 -10.40 -16.42
CA PHE A 409 -13.57 -11.39 -16.67
C PHE A 409 -13.02 -12.82 -16.78
N ASN A 410 -11.72 -12.95 -17.08
CA ASN A 410 -10.99 -14.22 -17.08
C ASN A 410 -10.64 -14.71 -15.66
N VAL A 411 -11.40 -14.27 -14.65
CA VAL A 411 -11.23 -14.71 -13.26
C VAL A 411 -11.24 -16.24 -13.18
N GLU A 412 -10.21 -16.81 -12.54
CA GLU A 412 -10.10 -18.27 -12.42
C GLU A 412 -11.13 -18.81 -11.43
N MET A 413 -11.87 -19.82 -11.85
CA MET A 413 -13.00 -20.42 -11.14
C MET A 413 -12.88 -21.94 -11.15
N GLU A 414 -13.66 -22.59 -10.28
CA GLU A 414 -13.77 -24.05 -10.21
C GLU A 414 -14.16 -24.71 -11.55
N ILE A 415 -15.02 -24.07 -12.33
CA ILE A 415 -15.47 -24.54 -13.64
C ILE A 415 -15.43 -23.35 -14.61
N GLU A 416 -14.60 -23.48 -15.62
CA GLU A 416 -14.56 -22.53 -16.74
C GLU A 416 -15.66 -22.92 -17.74
N PRO A 417 -16.58 -22.01 -18.11
CA PRO A 417 -17.54 -22.29 -19.16
C PRO A 417 -16.86 -22.28 -20.52
N GLU A 418 -17.19 -23.26 -21.36
CA GLU A 418 -16.86 -23.23 -22.78
C GLU A 418 -17.76 -22.20 -23.47
N ILE A 419 -17.15 -21.16 -24.03
CA ILE A 419 -17.85 -20.12 -24.79
C ILE A 419 -17.21 -20.06 -26.17
N ASP A 420 -18.01 -20.32 -27.17
CA ASP A 420 -17.60 -20.10 -28.56
C ASP A 420 -17.94 -18.65 -28.94
N VAL A 421 -16.92 -17.90 -29.31
CA VAL A 421 -17.06 -16.48 -29.71
C VAL A 421 -16.33 -16.28 -31.01
N ASP A 422 -16.99 -15.65 -31.99
CA ASP A 422 -16.35 -15.21 -33.22
C ASP A 422 -15.19 -14.24 -32.91
N ASP A 423 -14.02 -14.49 -33.50
CA ASP A 423 -12.82 -13.69 -33.27
C ASP A 423 -13.02 -12.20 -33.64
N ASN A 424 -13.81 -11.88 -34.65
CA ASN A 424 -14.09 -10.50 -35.03
C ASN A 424 -14.92 -9.80 -33.94
N GLU A 425 -15.92 -10.48 -33.38
CA GLU A 425 -16.71 -9.95 -32.27
C GLU A 425 -15.85 -9.80 -31.01
N MET A 426 -14.99 -10.78 -30.73
CA MET A 426 -14.06 -10.72 -29.60
C MET A 426 -13.14 -9.50 -29.68
N ILE A 427 -12.46 -9.27 -30.82
CA ILE A 427 -11.55 -8.14 -30.96
C ILE A 427 -12.27 -6.79 -30.86
N ARG A 428 -13.48 -6.69 -31.41
CA ARG A 428 -14.32 -5.48 -31.32
C ARG A 428 -14.67 -5.18 -29.88
N GLN A 429 -15.21 -6.17 -29.17
CA GLN A 429 -15.60 -5.97 -27.77
C GLN A 429 -14.40 -5.64 -26.87
N ILE A 430 -13.24 -6.27 -27.08
CA ILE A 430 -12.02 -5.95 -26.32
C ILE A 430 -11.54 -4.52 -26.61
N ALA A 431 -11.54 -4.09 -27.88
CA ALA A 431 -11.10 -2.75 -28.24
C ALA A 431 -12.05 -1.67 -27.69
N ASP A 432 -13.34 -1.88 -27.85
CA ASP A 432 -14.34 -0.94 -27.32
C ASP A 432 -14.30 -0.89 -25.79
N TYR A 433 -14.18 -2.04 -25.12
CA TYR A 433 -13.96 -2.08 -23.66
C TYR A 433 -12.70 -1.31 -23.24
N GLN A 434 -11.61 -1.47 -23.97
CA GLN A 434 -10.33 -0.90 -23.60
C GLN A 434 -10.23 0.60 -23.96
N PHE A 435 -10.67 1.01 -25.16
CA PHE A 435 -10.41 2.34 -25.71
C PHE A 435 -11.65 3.26 -25.74
N GLY A 436 -12.84 2.70 -25.90
CA GLY A 436 -14.09 3.48 -25.97
C GLY A 436 -15.11 2.86 -26.92
N ASN A 437 -16.38 3.16 -26.70
CA ASN A 437 -17.47 2.65 -27.52
C ASN A 437 -17.31 3.03 -29.00
N GLY A 438 -17.37 2.03 -29.91
CA GLY A 438 -17.28 2.21 -31.36
C GLY A 438 -15.87 2.44 -31.90
N VAL A 439 -14.85 2.51 -31.06
CA VAL A 439 -13.44 2.71 -31.49
C VAL A 439 -12.95 1.55 -32.36
N SER A 440 -13.43 0.35 -32.11
CA SER A 440 -13.03 -0.84 -32.85
C SER A 440 -13.31 -0.76 -34.35
N GLU A 441 -14.38 -0.06 -34.78
CA GLU A 441 -14.78 0.03 -36.18
C GLU A 441 -13.70 0.72 -37.02
N GLU A 442 -13.21 1.87 -36.57
CA GLU A 442 -12.16 2.62 -37.28
C GLU A 442 -10.76 2.04 -37.02
N LEU A 443 -10.50 1.58 -35.76
CA LEU A 443 -9.19 1.07 -35.39
C LEU A 443 -8.80 -0.17 -36.19
N PHE A 444 -9.76 -1.07 -36.44
CA PHE A 444 -9.52 -2.35 -37.12
C PHE A 444 -10.03 -2.42 -38.57
N GLU A 445 -10.40 -1.28 -39.15
CA GLU A 445 -10.74 -1.23 -40.56
C GLU A 445 -9.57 -1.66 -41.44
N GLY A 446 -9.80 -2.60 -42.38
CA GLY A 446 -8.79 -3.09 -43.32
C GLY A 446 -7.69 -3.95 -42.70
N THR A 447 -7.90 -4.51 -41.51
CA THR A 447 -6.91 -5.32 -40.81
C THR A 447 -7.08 -6.82 -41.09
N ARG A 448 -6.00 -7.59 -40.83
CA ARG A 448 -5.99 -9.06 -40.85
C ARG A 448 -5.49 -9.61 -39.51
N MET A 449 -6.03 -10.75 -39.12
CA MET A 449 -5.65 -11.47 -37.91
C MET A 449 -4.55 -12.50 -38.15
N SER A 450 -3.75 -12.75 -37.13
CA SER A 450 -2.76 -13.83 -37.12
C SER A 450 -2.82 -14.57 -35.80
N TYR A 451 -2.66 -15.87 -35.87
CA TYR A 451 -2.82 -16.80 -34.77
C TYR A 451 -1.48 -17.38 -34.32
N SER A 452 -1.41 -17.82 -33.08
CA SER A 452 -0.30 -18.58 -32.54
C SER A 452 -0.34 -20.04 -33.07
N LYS A 453 0.71 -20.81 -32.78
CA LYS A 453 0.74 -22.27 -33.10
C LYS A 453 -0.37 -23.08 -32.38
N SER A 454 -1.01 -22.50 -31.36
CA SER A 454 -2.12 -23.10 -30.61
C SER A 454 -3.48 -22.47 -30.98
N ASP A 455 -3.62 -21.98 -32.20
CA ASP A 455 -4.84 -21.33 -32.74
C ASP A 455 -5.43 -20.22 -31.88
N ARG A 456 -4.61 -19.56 -31.04
CA ARG A 456 -5.05 -18.38 -30.30
C ARG A 456 -4.72 -17.13 -31.09
N LEU A 457 -5.70 -16.22 -31.21
CA LEU A 457 -5.49 -14.89 -31.77
C LEU A 457 -4.33 -14.19 -31.05
N ARG A 458 -3.37 -13.67 -31.81
CA ARG A 458 -2.18 -13.04 -31.24
C ARG A 458 -1.94 -11.64 -31.75
N THR A 459 -1.97 -11.44 -33.06
CA THR A 459 -1.52 -10.19 -33.68
C THR A 459 -2.51 -9.74 -34.74
N ILE A 460 -2.77 -8.44 -34.77
CA ILE A 460 -3.56 -7.76 -35.78
C ILE A 460 -2.60 -6.93 -36.62
N PHE A 461 -2.70 -7.07 -37.94
CA PHE A 461 -1.87 -6.38 -38.93
C PHE A 461 -2.71 -5.42 -39.76
N TYR A 462 -2.13 -4.31 -40.14
CA TYR A 462 -2.60 -3.44 -41.22
C TYR A 462 -1.54 -3.45 -42.34
N GLY A 463 -1.91 -4.00 -43.51
CA GLY A 463 -0.92 -4.34 -44.51
C GLY A 463 0.11 -5.33 -43.94
N ASP A 464 1.40 -4.97 -44.00
CA ASP A 464 2.50 -5.73 -43.43
C ASP A 464 2.96 -5.24 -42.05
N GLU A 465 2.38 -4.16 -41.54
CA GLU A 465 2.74 -3.61 -40.23
C GLU A 465 1.87 -4.19 -39.11
N VAL A 466 2.50 -4.41 -37.95
CA VAL A 466 1.77 -4.79 -36.73
C VAL A 466 1.00 -3.59 -36.22
N LEU A 467 -0.31 -3.73 -36.10
CA LEU A 467 -1.18 -2.70 -35.51
C LEU A 467 -1.35 -2.91 -34.00
N ALA A 468 -1.69 -4.15 -33.60
CA ALA A 468 -1.92 -4.48 -32.20
C ALA A 468 -1.52 -5.93 -31.90
N THR A 469 -1.16 -6.20 -30.65
CA THR A 469 -0.92 -7.56 -30.14
C THR A 469 -1.83 -7.81 -28.95
N LEU A 470 -2.55 -8.93 -28.94
CA LEU A 470 -3.33 -9.40 -27.81
C LEU A 470 -2.44 -10.07 -26.80
N ARG A 471 -2.42 -9.58 -25.56
CA ARG A 471 -1.60 -10.17 -24.50
C ARG A 471 -2.21 -11.48 -24.00
N ALA A 472 -1.41 -12.54 -24.00
CA ALA A 472 -1.87 -13.85 -23.51
C ALA A 472 -2.23 -13.85 -22.00
N ARG A 473 -1.69 -12.91 -21.24
CA ARG A 473 -1.82 -12.83 -19.78
C ARG A 473 -3.17 -12.26 -19.33
N ASP A 474 -3.67 -11.23 -20.02
CA ASP A 474 -4.85 -10.47 -19.62
C ASP A 474 -5.86 -10.24 -20.74
N GLY A 475 -5.59 -10.75 -21.95
CA GLY A 475 -6.50 -10.61 -23.09
C GLY A 475 -6.74 -9.18 -23.55
N LEU A 476 -5.83 -8.22 -23.23
CA LEU A 476 -5.93 -6.83 -23.65
C LEU A 476 -4.94 -6.52 -24.78
N PHE A 477 -5.27 -5.50 -25.58
CA PHE A 477 -4.38 -5.06 -26.66
C PHE A 477 -3.22 -4.21 -26.18
N ILE A 478 -2.06 -4.43 -26.79
CA ILE A 478 -0.95 -3.49 -26.86
C ILE A 478 -0.87 -2.97 -28.29
N LEU A 479 -0.95 -1.65 -28.46
CA LEU A 479 -0.83 -1.03 -29.75
C LEU A 479 0.65 -0.90 -30.18
N ALA A 480 0.94 -1.24 -31.42
CA ALA A 480 2.19 -0.89 -32.08
C ALA A 480 2.09 0.56 -32.63
N ASP A 481 3.14 1.03 -33.28
CA ASP A 481 3.25 2.43 -33.71
C ASP A 481 2.07 2.86 -34.60
N GLU A 482 1.69 2.04 -35.56
CA GLU A 482 0.54 2.31 -36.42
C GLU A 482 -0.78 2.32 -35.63
N GLY A 483 -0.95 1.38 -34.71
CA GLY A 483 -2.12 1.33 -33.84
C GLY A 483 -2.23 2.54 -32.90
N GLN A 484 -1.10 3.05 -32.42
CA GLN A 484 -1.05 4.27 -31.59
C GLN A 484 -1.45 5.50 -32.42
N LYS A 485 -0.92 5.65 -33.65
CA LYS A 485 -1.26 6.76 -34.55
C LYS A 485 -2.74 6.74 -34.90
N ARG A 486 -3.30 5.57 -35.23
CA ARG A 486 -4.74 5.42 -35.50
C ARG A 486 -5.59 5.76 -34.28
N LEU A 487 -5.28 5.17 -33.12
CA LEU A 487 -6.05 5.47 -31.91
C LEU A 487 -5.99 6.95 -31.56
N HIS A 488 -4.82 7.58 -31.74
CA HIS A 488 -4.64 9.02 -31.52
C HIS A 488 -5.53 9.86 -32.45
N SER A 489 -5.70 9.47 -33.73
CA SER A 489 -6.55 10.19 -34.68
C SER A 489 -8.06 9.97 -34.45
N ILE A 490 -8.46 8.81 -33.95
CA ILE A 490 -9.86 8.44 -33.69
C ILE A 490 -10.40 9.15 -32.43
N LEU A 491 -9.62 9.14 -31.36
CA LEU A 491 -10.09 9.63 -30.07
C LEU A 491 -9.94 11.15 -29.96
N PRO A 492 -11.01 11.89 -29.60
CA PRO A 492 -10.88 13.30 -29.30
C PRO A 492 -10.08 13.54 -28.01
N TYR A 493 -9.32 14.62 -27.95
CA TYR A 493 -8.64 15.06 -26.73
C TYR A 493 -9.66 15.33 -25.59
N PRO A 494 -9.39 14.98 -24.34
CA PRO A 494 -8.19 14.34 -23.80
C PRO A 494 -8.26 12.80 -23.69
N HIS A 495 -9.24 12.16 -24.32
CA HIS A 495 -9.48 10.73 -24.15
C HIS A 495 -8.23 9.89 -24.39
N TYR A 496 -7.94 8.99 -23.40
CA TYR A 496 -6.86 8.02 -23.42
C TYR A 496 -5.45 8.61 -23.48
N ARG A 497 -5.29 9.91 -23.13
CA ARG A 497 -4.03 10.64 -23.22
C ARG A 497 -3.47 11.06 -21.87
N VAL A 498 -2.14 11.11 -21.81
CA VAL A 498 -1.36 11.80 -20.78
C VAL A 498 -0.51 12.85 -21.47
N LYS A 499 -0.82 14.11 -21.24
CA LYS A 499 -0.12 15.27 -21.80
C LYS A 499 1.05 15.63 -20.90
N VAL A 500 2.24 15.77 -21.50
CA VAL A 500 3.46 16.10 -20.78
C VAL A 500 4.04 17.45 -21.23
N ASP A 501 4.88 18.02 -20.36
CA ASP A 501 5.67 19.20 -20.65
C ASP A 501 6.59 18.96 -21.86
N ASP A 502 6.69 19.92 -22.77
CA ASP A 502 7.50 19.83 -23.98
C ASP A 502 8.99 19.59 -23.68
N GLU A 503 9.48 20.04 -22.51
CA GLU A 503 10.86 19.80 -22.07
C GLU A 503 11.21 18.31 -21.98
N VAL A 504 10.24 17.45 -21.70
CA VAL A 504 10.47 16.00 -21.54
C VAL A 504 10.12 15.19 -22.79
N ALA A 505 9.51 15.79 -23.80
CA ALA A 505 9.13 15.11 -25.03
C ALA A 505 10.28 14.30 -25.68
N PRO A 506 11.53 14.81 -25.80
CA PRO A 506 12.64 14.06 -26.36
C PRO A 506 12.99 12.78 -25.55
N TYR A 507 12.81 12.84 -24.23
CA TYR A 507 13.07 11.68 -23.35
C TYR A 507 12.01 10.60 -23.52
N VAL A 508 10.74 10.98 -23.66
CA VAL A 508 9.62 10.05 -23.89
C VAL A 508 9.80 9.34 -25.23
N VAL A 509 10.11 10.08 -26.31
CA VAL A 509 10.42 9.51 -27.62
C VAL A 509 11.59 8.52 -27.55
N SER A 510 12.58 8.77 -26.68
CA SER A 510 13.72 7.89 -26.41
C SER A 510 13.42 6.79 -25.37
N HIS A 511 12.15 6.47 -25.09
CA HIS A 511 11.68 5.45 -24.16
C HIS A 511 11.89 5.79 -22.66
N GLY A 512 12.09 7.07 -22.32
CA GLY A 512 12.17 7.53 -20.94
C GLY A 512 10.80 7.53 -20.25
N ASP A 513 10.74 7.14 -18.99
CA ASP A 513 9.51 7.14 -18.19
C ASP A 513 9.00 8.57 -17.93
N VAL A 514 7.67 8.74 -17.91
CA VAL A 514 7.03 10.00 -17.55
C VAL A 514 6.95 10.15 -16.04
N PHE A 515 7.57 11.19 -15.49
CA PHE A 515 7.45 11.52 -14.08
C PHE A 515 6.23 12.39 -13.80
N ALA A 516 5.57 12.18 -12.64
CA ALA A 516 4.33 12.86 -12.27
C ALA A 516 4.42 14.40 -12.35
N LYS A 517 5.57 14.99 -12.01
CA LYS A 517 5.78 16.44 -12.05
C LYS A 517 5.70 17.06 -13.45
N PHE A 518 5.86 16.25 -14.50
CA PHE A 518 5.84 16.71 -15.88
C PHE A 518 4.49 16.47 -16.58
N VAL A 519 3.54 15.85 -15.89
CA VAL A 519 2.18 15.71 -16.42
C VAL A 519 1.46 17.05 -16.29
N LYS A 520 1.02 17.60 -17.41
CA LYS A 520 0.26 18.87 -17.49
C LYS A 520 -1.23 18.64 -17.47
N ASP A 521 -1.69 17.61 -18.19
CA ASP A 521 -3.10 17.24 -18.28
C ASP A 521 -3.24 15.75 -18.60
N LEU A 522 -4.39 15.18 -18.38
CA LEU A 522 -4.66 13.78 -18.67
C LEU A 522 -6.16 13.48 -18.69
N ASP A 523 -6.54 12.37 -19.32
CA ASP A 523 -7.91 11.86 -19.25
C ASP A 523 -8.25 11.45 -17.81
N PRO A 524 -9.23 12.11 -17.16
CA PRO A 524 -9.62 11.81 -15.78
C PRO A 524 -10.30 10.44 -15.60
N ALA A 525 -10.74 9.80 -16.70
CA ALA A 525 -11.36 8.47 -16.69
C ALA A 525 -10.35 7.31 -16.69
N LEU A 526 -9.05 7.61 -16.81
CA LEU A 526 -7.98 6.62 -16.76
C LEU A 526 -7.79 6.03 -15.35
N HIS A 527 -7.24 4.83 -15.33
CA HIS A 527 -6.90 4.13 -14.09
C HIS A 527 -5.46 3.63 -14.15
N SER A 528 -4.90 3.37 -12.97
CA SER A 528 -3.62 2.69 -12.87
C SER A 528 -3.69 1.30 -13.53
N GLY A 529 -2.60 0.88 -14.18
CA GLY A 529 -2.49 -0.37 -14.91
C GLY A 529 -2.91 -0.29 -16.39
N GLU A 530 -3.58 0.78 -16.83
CA GLU A 530 -3.98 0.95 -18.23
C GLU A 530 -2.83 1.38 -19.14
N GLU A 531 -2.89 0.96 -20.39
CA GLU A 531 -2.08 1.54 -21.47
C GLU A 531 -2.63 2.93 -21.79
N VAL A 532 -1.77 3.86 -22.15
CA VAL A 532 -2.15 5.24 -22.49
C VAL A 532 -1.25 5.77 -23.61
N LEU A 533 -1.77 6.75 -24.36
CA LEU A 533 -0.98 7.56 -25.28
C LEU A 533 -0.32 8.71 -24.50
N VAL A 534 0.94 8.96 -24.76
CA VAL A 534 1.68 10.10 -24.22
C VAL A 534 1.83 11.12 -25.32
N VAL A 535 1.41 12.37 -25.04
CA VAL A 535 1.42 13.47 -26.01
C VAL A 535 2.12 14.69 -25.43
N ASN A 536 2.61 15.58 -26.32
CA ASN A 536 3.17 16.87 -25.93
C ASN A 536 2.08 17.92 -25.69
N GLU A 537 2.46 19.17 -25.43
CA GLU A 537 1.51 20.27 -25.17
C GLU A 537 0.62 20.59 -26.37
N SER A 538 1.08 20.33 -27.59
CA SER A 538 0.34 20.50 -28.85
C SER A 538 -0.49 19.28 -29.27
N ASP A 539 -0.64 18.27 -28.41
CA ASP A 539 -1.30 16.97 -28.66
C ASP A 539 -0.61 16.13 -29.75
N GLU A 540 0.70 16.31 -29.98
CA GLU A 540 1.45 15.43 -30.88
C GLU A 540 1.84 14.16 -30.13
N LEU A 541 1.68 13.00 -30.79
CA LEU A 541 1.95 11.69 -30.21
C LEU A 541 3.45 11.47 -30.00
N LEU A 542 3.86 11.22 -28.76
CA LEU A 542 5.23 10.92 -28.36
C LEU A 542 5.50 9.42 -28.18
N GLY A 543 4.47 8.67 -27.83
CA GLY A 543 4.57 7.23 -27.56
C GLY A 543 3.42 6.69 -26.75
N SER A 544 3.61 5.48 -26.21
CA SER A 544 2.67 4.83 -25.31
C SER A 544 3.37 4.19 -24.13
N GLY A 545 2.60 3.95 -23.08
CA GLY A 545 3.06 3.31 -21.88
C GLY A 545 1.91 2.88 -20.98
N TRP A 546 2.21 2.34 -19.81
CA TRP A 546 1.19 1.99 -18.85
C TRP A 546 1.26 2.86 -17.58
N MET A 547 0.10 3.23 -17.08
CA MET A 547 -0.03 4.09 -15.92
C MET A 547 0.37 3.34 -14.64
N LEU A 548 1.37 3.85 -13.93
CA LEU A 548 1.69 3.41 -12.58
C LEU A 548 0.80 4.13 -11.55
N LEU A 549 0.66 5.44 -11.69
CA LEU A 549 -0.17 6.27 -10.83
C LEU A 549 -1.52 6.54 -11.51
N SER A 550 -2.59 6.55 -10.72
CA SER A 550 -3.90 7.02 -11.19
C SER A 550 -3.94 8.55 -11.34
N PRO A 551 -4.93 9.12 -12.06
CA PRO A 551 -5.12 10.56 -12.15
C PRO A 551 -5.18 11.26 -10.78
N TRP A 552 -5.88 10.64 -9.83
CA TRP A 552 -5.94 11.16 -8.46
C TRP A 552 -4.57 11.20 -7.78
N GLU A 553 -3.74 10.18 -7.96
CA GLU A 553 -2.39 10.18 -7.40
C GLU A 553 -1.49 11.19 -8.09
N ILE A 554 -1.50 11.28 -9.41
CA ILE A 554 -0.68 12.22 -10.20
C ILE A 554 -0.87 13.66 -9.72
N SER A 555 -2.10 14.08 -9.40
CA SER A 555 -2.38 15.43 -8.90
C SER A 555 -1.73 15.75 -7.54
N HIS A 556 -1.25 14.73 -6.80
CA HIS A 556 -0.63 14.89 -5.48
C HIS A 556 0.88 14.64 -5.47
N PHE A 557 1.38 13.85 -6.44
CA PHE A 557 2.80 13.49 -6.48
C PHE A 557 3.63 14.53 -7.26
N LYS A 558 4.63 15.10 -6.60
CA LYS A 558 5.63 15.96 -7.25
C LYS A 558 6.84 15.19 -7.78
N ARG A 559 6.91 13.87 -7.56
CA ARG A 559 8.01 12.98 -7.97
C ARG A 559 7.49 11.56 -8.16
N GLY A 560 8.33 10.71 -8.74
CA GLY A 560 7.98 9.34 -9.08
C GLY A 560 7.42 9.20 -10.49
N ILE A 561 7.40 7.98 -10.97
CA ILE A 561 6.94 7.64 -12.31
C ILE A 561 5.41 7.65 -12.33
N ALA A 562 4.82 8.41 -13.25
CA ALA A 562 3.38 8.40 -13.54
C ALA A 562 3.05 7.36 -14.61
N VAL A 563 3.81 7.37 -15.73
CA VAL A 563 3.66 6.42 -16.83
C VAL A 563 5.01 5.76 -17.12
N ARG A 564 5.02 4.45 -17.18
CA ARG A 564 6.17 3.68 -17.68
C ARG A 564 6.07 3.57 -19.18
N THR A 565 6.92 4.28 -19.88
CA THR A 565 6.96 4.30 -21.33
C THR A 565 7.37 2.94 -21.86
N ARG A 566 6.63 2.43 -22.83
CA ARG A 566 6.89 1.17 -23.48
C ARG A 566 7.54 1.36 -24.85
N ARG A 567 7.01 2.32 -25.62
CA ARG A 567 7.48 2.68 -26.95
C ARG A 567 7.39 4.19 -27.14
N GLY A 568 8.45 4.77 -27.66
CA GLY A 568 8.41 6.09 -28.27
C GLY A 568 8.04 5.96 -29.76
N VAL A 569 7.36 6.94 -30.30
CA VAL A 569 7.08 7.02 -31.75
C VAL A 569 8.37 7.43 -32.45
N LYS A 570 8.79 6.62 -33.46
CA LYS A 570 9.92 6.97 -34.35
C LYS A 570 9.48 7.92 -35.45
#